data_6ca738e2caba7ed8067e8919e250fc66
#
_entry.id   6ca738e2caba7ed8067e8919e250fc66
#
_cell.length_a   1.000
_cell.length_b   1.000
_cell.length_c   1.000
_cell.angle_alpha   90.00
_cell.angle_beta   90.00
_cell.angle_gamma   90.00
#
_symmetry.space_group_name_H-M   'P 1'
#
loop_
_entity.id
_entity.type
_entity.pdbx_description
1 polymer ?
#
loop_
_entity_poly.entity_id
_entity_poly.type
_entity_poly.pdbx_seq_one_letter_code
_entity_poly.pdbx_strand_id
1 'polypeptide(L)'
;MSTDTLWHRMLSSKQALGLLLLSLLLTVVCIVGLKDLGLASDYKIFFDEKDTDLQTLERMDASYTATDNVFIMIKPQQGQIYNLETLALIYELTDRLWQVPFSSRVDSLTNYPFSWAQGDDIEIEELLYEREQLDLARVNFIKRAAAGERDLLDSLVSRDGLYAAINVTTLLPGENHKAEILAIMQAVEADIAEFELRYPQHTFYVTGIVPMNGAFFEAAKKDFTTLIPLMIVFVLVAAAVILGSAQAALSILAVLLLSLLAALGLAGWLAINLSAPSVSAPIIMF
;
A
#
# COMPACT_ATOMS: atom_id res chain seq x y z
N MET A 1 -17.25 45.99 -35.64
CA MET A 1 -16.51 45.10 -36.56
C MET A 1 -16.21 43.86 -35.74
N SER A 2 -17.03 42.80 -35.91
CA SER A 2 -17.07 41.66 -35.02
C SER A 2 -15.85 40.74 -35.23
N THR A 3 -15.27 40.29 -34.15
CA THR A 3 -14.15 39.33 -34.09
C THR A 3 -14.49 37.97 -34.72
N ASP A 4 -15.76 37.68 -34.94
CA ASP A 4 -16.24 36.40 -35.51
C ASP A 4 -15.89 36.19 -37.00
N THR A 5 -15.58 37.25 -37.74
CA THR A 5 -15.26 37.13 -39.17
C THR A 5 -13.81 36.76 -39.47
N LEU A 6 -12.90 36.89 -38.50
CA LEU A 6 -11.47 36.55 -38.68
C LEU A 6 -11.21 35.05 -38.60
N TRP A 7 -11.89 34.33 -37.71
CA TRP A 7 -11.69 32.89 -37.52
C TRP A 7 -12.26 32.05 -38.67
N HIS A 8 -13.39 32.45 -39.25
CA HIS A 8 -14.00 31.77 -40.42
C HIS A 8 -13.18 31.89 -41.70
N ARG A 9 -12.23 32.84 -41.78
CA ARG A 9 -11.38 33.06 -42.94
C ARG A 9 -10.06 32.31 -42.92
N MET A 10 -9.65 31.76 -41.74
CA MET A 10 -8.29 31.20 -41.57
C MET A 10 -8.16 29.73 -41.95
N LEU A 11 -9.24 28.97 -42.01
CA LEU A 11 -9.17 27.53 -42.35
C LEU A 11 -10.19 27.17 -43.43
N SER A 12 -9.71 26.75 -44.61
CA SER A 12 -10.58 26.08 -45.55
C SER A 12 -11.09 24.76 -44.94
N SER A 13 -12.27 24.30 -45.36
CA SER A 13 -12.85 23.04 -44.85
C SER A 13 -11.88 21.84 -44.98
N LYS A 14 -11.02 21.85 -45.99
CA LYS A 14 -9.97 20.85 -46.20
C LYS A 14 -8.83 20.94 -45.19
N GLN A 15 -8.44 22.16 -44.77
CA GLN A 15 -7.42 22.38 -43.74
C GLN A 15 -7.94 22.01 -42.34
N ALA A 16 -9.21 22.33 -42.03
CA ALA A 16 -9.85 21.94 -40.80
C ALA A 16 -9.94 20.42 -40.69
N LEU A 17 -10.32 19.71 -41.74
CA LEU A 17 -10.35 18.26 -41.78
C LEU A 17 -8.93 17.67 -41.64
N GLY A 18 -7.92 18.26 -42.28
CA GLY A 18 -6.53 17.83 -42.15
C GLY A 18 -6.00 17.94 -40.71
N LEU A 19 -6.30 19.07 -40.04
CA LEU A 19 -5.93 19.27 -38.63
C LEU A 19 -6.64 18.27 -37.69
N LEU A 20 -7.91 17.98 -37.93
CA LEU A 20 -8.70 17.04 -37.19
C LEU A 20 -8.14 15.61 -37.34
N LEU A 21 -7.80 15.21 -38.57
CA LEU A 21 -7.17 13.92 -38.82
C LEU A 21 -5.79 13.83 -38.21
N LEU A 22 -5.00 14.90 -38.24
CA LEU A 22 -3.67 14.93 -37.59
C LEU A 22 -3.79 14.84 -36.09
N SER A 23 -4.72 15.57 -35.45
CA SER A 23 -4.95 15.49 -34.00
C SER A 23 -5.42 14.11 -33.58
N LEU A 24 -6.31 13.48 -34.36
CA LEU A 24 -6.77 12.12 -34.09
C LEU A 24 -5.62 11.10 -34.21
N LEU A 25 -4.80 11.25 -35.26
CA LEU A 25 -3.61 10.38 -35.42
C LEU A 25 -2.65 10.51 -34.25
N LEU A 26 -2.34 11.75 -33.84
CA LEU A 26 -1.50 12.00 -32.67
C LEU A 26 -2.08 11.37 -31.38
N THR A 27 -3.39 11.55 -31.19
CA THR A 27 -4.07 10.92 -30.03
C THR A 27 -3.94 9.39 -30.05
N VAL A 28 -4.15 8.77 -31.22
CA VAL A 28 -3.99 7.31 -31.37
C VAL A 28 -2.55 6.87 -31.07
N VAL A 29 -1.56 7.61 -31.57
CA VAL A 29 -0.14 7.33 -31.26
C VAL A 29 0.13 7.45 -29.77
N CYS A 30 -0.37 8.51 -29.13
CA CYS A 30 -0.22 8.68 -27.68
C CYS A 30 -0.88 7.52 -26.90
N ILE A 31 -2.09 7.10 -27.27
CA ILE A 31 -2.83 6.01 -26.59
C ILE A 31 -2.03 4.70 -26.56
N VAL A 32 -1.20 4.42 -27.57
CA VAL A 32 -0.34 3.25 -27.58
C VAL A 32 0.61 3.22 -26.38
N GLY A 33 1.05 4.38 -25.88
CA GLY A 33 1.91 4.48 -24.69
C GLY A 33 1.23 4.09 -23.38
N LEU A 34 -0.10 3.96 -23.34
CA LEU A 34 -0.81 3.50 -22.12
C LEU A 34 -0.36 2.11 -21.66
N LYS A 35 0.12 1.26 -22.56
CA LYS A 35 0.64 -0.05 -22.22
C LYS A 35 1.90 0.01 -21.34
N ASP A 36 2.67 1.09 -21.46
CA ASP A 36 3.92 1.30 -20.74
C ASP A 36 3.74 2.19 -19.50
N LEU A 37 2.49 2.60 -19.22
CA LEU A 37 2.15 3.44 -18.09
C LEU A 37 2.20 2.61 -16.80
N GLY A 38 3.19 2.88 -15.94
CA GLY A 38 3.35 2.27 -14.62
C GLY A 38 2.56 3.01 -13.54
N LEU A 39 2.14 2.28 -12.52
CA LEU A 39 1.66 2.84 -11.25
C LEU A 39 2.79 2.73 -10.23
N ALA A 40 3.33 3.85 -9.80
CA ALA A 40 4.25 3.89 -8.67
C ALA A 40 3.43 3.90 -7.37
N SER A 41 3.69 2.94 -6.52
CA SER A 41 2.95 2.73 -5.27
C SER A 41 3.85 2.76 -4.05
N ASP A 42 5.09 3.17 -4.23
CA ASP A 42 6.01 3.37 -3.13
C ASP A 42 5.72 4.73 -2.46
N TYR A 43 5.68 4.75 -1.14
CA TYR A 43 5.53 6.00 -0.36
C TYR A 43 6.66 7.01 -0.64
N LYS A 44 7.81 6.55 -1.14
CA LYS A 44 8.97 7.39 -1.50
C LYS A 44 8.65 8.44 -2.57
N ILE A 45 7.61 8.21 -3.39
CA ILE A 45 7.16 9.17 -4.41
C ILE A 45 6.62 10.50 -3.85
N PHE A 46 6.29 10.55 -2.56
CA PHE A 46 5.84 11.78 -1.92
C PHE A 46 6.99 12.73 -1.53
N PHE A 47 8.23 12.26 -1.67
CA PHE A 47 9.43 13.04 -1.36
C PHE A 47 10.12 13.51 -2.64
N ASP A 48 10.79 14.64 -2.59
CA ASP A 48 11.65 15.11 -3.68
C ASP A 48 12.89 14.20 -3.77
N GLU A 49 13.31 13.82 -4.99
CA GLU A 49 14.52 13.02 -5.22
C GLU A 49 15.79 13.68 -4.61
N LYS A 50 15.76 15.00 -4.41
CA LYS A 50 16.84 15.78 -3.79
C LYS A 50 16.72 15.87 -2.27
N ASP A 51 15.67 15.29 -1.68
CA ASP A 51 15.50 15.29 -0.24
C ASP A 51 16.63 14.50 0.43
N THR A 52 17.30 15.15 1.37
CA THR A 52 18.49 14.61 2.05
C THR A 52 18.13 13.39 2.90
N ASP A 53 16.92 13.38 3.47
CA ASP A 53 16.45 12.29 4.32
C ASP A 53 16.09 11.07 3.46
N LEU A 54 15.43 11.29 2.30
CA LEU A 54 15.17 10.23 1.33
C LEU A 54 16.48 9.59 0.83
N GLN A 55 17.45 10.42 0.42
CA GLN A 55 18.76 9.91 -0.04
C GLN A 55 19.53 9.17 1.06
N THR A 56 19.33 9.55 2.32
CA THR A 56 19.93 8.84 3.45
C THR A 56 19.24 7.51 3.67
N LEU A 57 17.91 7.46 3.60
CA LEU A 57 17.12 6.23 3.67
C LEU A 57 17.51 5.27 2.54
N GLU A 58 17.59 5.74 1.30
CA GLU A 58 17.99 4.90 0.16
C GLU A 58 19.41 4.33 0.30
N ARG A 59 20.34 5.12 0.84
CA ARG A 59 21.70 4.63 1.15
C ARG A 59 21.70 3.58 2.26
N MET A 60 20.84 3.75 3.26
CA MET A 60 20.66 2.74 4.31
C MET A 60 20.04 1.46 3.74
N ASP A 61 18.98 1.57 2.95
CA ASP A 61 18.34 0.45 2.27
C ASP A 61 19.32 -0.33 1.38
N ALA A 62 20.16 0.38 0.63
CA ALA A 62 21.18 -0.23 -0.22
C ALA A 62 22.31 -0.92 0.57
N SER A 63 22.60 -0.43 1.79
CA SER A 63 23.72 -0.94 2.61
C SER A 63 23.29 -2.06 3.56
N TYR A 64 22.05 -2.00 4.08
CA TYR A 64 21.58 -2.86 5.16
C TYR A 64 20.37 -3.73 4.78
N THR A 65 19.84 -3.61 3.59
CA THR A 65 18.58 -4.22 3.14
C THR A 65 17.35 -3.35 3.46
N ALA A 66 16.49 -3.17 2.46
CA ALA A 66 15.20 -2.51 2.64
C ALA A 66 14.36 -3.27 3.68
N THR A 67 13.78 -2.53 4.61
CA THR A 67 13.00 -3.08 5.74
C THR A 67 11.50 -2.88 5.53
N ASP A 68 10.99 -3.32 4.38
CA ASP A 68 9.55 -3.40 4.20
C ASP A 68 8.97 -4.40 5.19
N ASN A 69 7.92 -4.01 5.88
CA ASN A 69 7.35 -4.85 6.93
C ASN A 69 5.84 -4.88 6.96
N VAL A 70 5.32 -5.95 7.57
CA VAL A 70 3.96 -6.06 8.10
C VAL A 70 4.04 -6.15 9.59
N PHE A 71 3.34 -5.26 10.29
CA PHE A 71 3.29 -5.20 11.74
C PHE A 71 1.88 -5.56 12.21
N ILE A 72 1.76 -6.66 12.93
CA ILE A 72 0.48 -7.20 13.40
C ILE A 72 0.40 -7.01 14.91
N MET A 73 -0.50 -6.17 15.36
CA MET A 73 -0.72 -5.93 16.78
C MET A 73 -1.94 -6.74 17.26
N ILE A 74 -1.76 -7.43 18.36
CA ILE A 74 -2.73 -8.35 18.98
C ILE A 74 -3.17 -7.76 20.31
N LYS A 75 -4.48 -7.66 20.52
CA LYS A 75 -5.07 -7.19 21.77
C LYS A 75 -6.12 -8.17 22.28
N PRO A 76 -5.95 -8.79 23.46
CA PRO A 76 -7.02 -9.51 24.11
C PRO A 76 -8.13 -8.54 24.54
N GLN A 77 -9.39 -8.95 24.42
CA GLN A 77 -10.54 -8.11 24.82
C GLN A 77 -10.58 -7.90 26.34
N GLN A 78 -10.02 -8.80 27.10
CA GLN A 78 -9.93 -8.70 28.55
C GLN A 78 -8.55 -9.11 29.07
N GLY A 79 -8.06 -8.38 30.08
CA GLY A 79 -6.80 -8.69 30.74
C GLY A 79 -5.56 -8.24 29.95
N GLN A 80 -4.46 -8.87 30.24
CA GLN A 80 -3.14 -8.64 29.63
C GLN A 80 -2.79 -9.79 28.68
N ILE A 81 -1.79 -9.56 27.82
CA ILE A 81 -1.25 -10.55 26.88
C ILE A 81 -0.61 -11.76 27.58
N TYR A 82 -0.21 -11.60 28.84
CA TYR A 82 0.48 -12.64 29.63
C TYR A 82 -0.51 -13.67 30.18
N ASN A 83 -1.07 -14.49 29.29
CA ASN A 83 -1.93 -15.62 29.60
C ASN A 83 -1.68 -16.75 28.58
N LEU A 84 -2.12 -17.95 28.91
CA LEU A 84 -1.86 -19.15 28.11
C LEU A 84 -2.43 -19.04 26.69
N GLU A 85 -3.63 -18.50 26.55
CA GLU A 85 -4.33 -18.41 25.28
C GLU A 85 -3.63 -17.40 24.34
N THR A 86 -3.33 -16.20 24.84
CA THR A 86 -2.68 -15.16 24.04
C THR A 86 -1.26 -15.54 23.63
N LEU A 87 -0.46 -16.12 24.55
CA LEU A 87 0.89 -16.56 24.20
C LEU A 87 0.89 -17.73 23.22
N ALA A 88 -0.09 -18.65 23.34
CA ALA A 88 -0.29 -19.70 22.37
C ALA A 88 -0.64 -19.15 20.98
N LEU A 89 -1.55 -18.18 20.92
CA LEU A 89 -1.91 -17.48 19.69
C LEU A 89 -0.68 -16.82 19.05
N ILE A 90 0.10 -16.05 19.86
CA ILE A 90 1.32 -15.38 19.35
C ILE A 90 2.30 -16.40 18.77
N TYR A 91 2.53 -17.51 19.47
CA TYR A 91 3.42 -18.57 19.02
C TYR A 91 2.95 -19.16 17.68
N GLU A 92 1.69 -19.60 17.60
CA GLU A 92 1.12 -20.22 16.41
C GLU A 92 1.08 -19.25 15.22
N LEU A 93 0.73 -17.99 15.47
CA LEU A 93 0.70 -16.97 14.41
C LEU A 93 2.12 -16.60 13.96
N THR A 94 3.09 -16.54 14.86
CA THR A 94 4.50 -16.32 14.51
C THR A 94 5.01 -17.38 13.55
N ASP A 95 4.76 -18.66 13.85
CA ASP A 95 5.14 -19.79 13.00
C ASP A 95 4.44 -19.73 11.63
N ARG A 96 3.16 -19.37 11.62
CA ARG A 96 2.39 -19.21 10.38
C ARG A 96 2.92 -18.08 9.48
N LEU A 97 3.30 -16.96 10.06
CA LEU A 97 3.77 -15.78 9.33
C LEU A 97 5.15 -15.95 8.67
N TRP A 98 5.92 -16.95 9.07
CA TRP A 98 7.12 -17.37 8.32
C TRP A 98 6.79 -17.87 6.91
N GLN A 99 5.56 -18.35 6.68
CA GLN A 99 5.07 -18.87 5.40
C GLN A 99 4.60 -17.76 4.45
N VAL A 100 4.48 -16.51 4.93
CA VAL A 100 4.07 -15.37 4.10
C VAL A 100 5.09 -15.16 2.98
N PRO A 101 4.66 -14.92 1.74
CA PRO A 101 5.56 -14.68 0.63
C PRO A 101 6.58 -13.58 0.95
N PHE A 102 7.82 -13.80 0.57
CA PHE A 102 8.94 -12.87 0.78
C PHE A 102 9.28 -12.57 2.24
N SER A 103 8.73 -13.31 3.20
CA SER A 103 9.12 -13.20 4.61
C SER A 103 10.59 -13.56 4.75
N SER A 104 11.38 -12.66 5.34
CA SER A 104 12.80 -12.85 5.61
C SER A 104 13.10 -13.01 7.09
N ARG A 105 12.24 -12.42 7.94
CA ARG A 105 12.34 -12.49 9.38
C ARG A 105 10.98 -12.22 10.01
N VAL A 106 10.70 -12.94 11.08
CA VAL A 106 9.51 -12.72 11.91
C VAL A 106 9.97 -12.54 13.35
N ASP A 107 9.65 -11.41 13.95
CA ASP A 107 9.98 -11.06 15.32
C ASP A 107 8.70 -10.98 16.15
N SER A 108 8.67 -11.66 17.28
CA SER A 108 7.55 -11.65 18.22
C SER A 108 8.03 -11.82 19.66
N LEU A 109 7.12 -11.69 20.61
CA LEU A 109 7.41 -11.95 22.01
C LEU A 109 7.87 -13.39 22.25
N THR A 110 7.32 -14.35 21.49
CA THR A 110 7.58 -15.78 21.74
C THR A 110 8.93 -16.24 21.22
N ASN A 111 9.36 -15.77 20.08
CA ASN A 111 10.65 -16.12 19.47
C ASN A 111 11.78 -15.12 19.75
N TYR A 112 11.58 -14.22 20.72
CA TYR A 112 12.63 -13.31 21.13
C TYR A 112 13.79 -14.07 21.81
N PRO A 113 15.04 -13.92 21.32
CA PRO A 113 16.20 -14.57 21.92
C PRO A 113 16.55 -13.89 23.25
N PHE A 114 16.26 -14.56 24.33
CA PHE A 114 16.54 -14.09 25.68
C PHE A 114 17.82 -14.76 26.23
N SER A 115 18.70 -13.95 26.77
CA SER A 115 19.95 -14.44 27.35
C SER A 115 19.94 -14.34 28.87
N TRP A 116 20.38 -15.40 29.54
CA TRP A 116 20.57 -15.39 31.00
C TRP A 116 21.87 -16.12 31.38
N ALA A 117 22.41 -15.74 32.53
CA ALA A 117 23.58 -16.40 33.09
C ALA A 117 23.17 -17.66 33.82
N GLN A 118 23.80 -18.79 33.51
CA GLN A 118 23.67 -20.06 34.24
C GLN A 118 25.04 -20.53 34.73
N GLY A 119 25.41 -20.16 35.93
CA GLY A 119 26.75 -20.36 36.46
C GLY A 119 27.78 -19.48 35.74
N ASP A 120 28.79 -20.08 35.13
CA ASP A 120 29.82 -19.38 34.35
C ASP A 120 29.48 -19.30 32.85
N ASP A 121 28.35 -19.90 32.43
CA ASP A 121 27.91 -19.89 31.00
C ASP A 121 26.76 -18.89 30.76
N ILE A 122 26.61 -18.49 29.51
CA ILE A 122 25.48 -17.70 29.03
C ILE A 122 24.62 -18.59 28.13
N GLU A 123 23.40 -18.83 28.55
CA GLU A 123 22.41 -19.49 27.71
C GLU A 123 21.57 -18.50 26.96
N ILE A 124 21.31 -18.79 25.66
CA ILE A 124 20.44 -17.99 24.80
C ILE A 124 19.37 -18.92 24.24
N GLU A 125 18.13 -18.65 24.56
CA GLU A 125 16.98 -19.41 24.09
C GLU A 125 15.80 -18.47 23.79
N GLU A 126 14.90 -18.88 22.89
CA GLU A 126 13.66 -18.14 22.67
C GLU A 126 12.78 -18.15 23.93
N LEU A 127 12.04 -17.07 24.18
CA LEU A 127 11.15 -16.96 25.33
C LEU A 127 10.09 -18.07 25.37
N LEU A 128 9.70 -18.61 24.21
CA LEU A 128 8.86 -19.82 24.07
C LEU A 128 9.32 -20.62 22.85
N TYR A 129 10.26 -21.55 23.07
CA TYR A 129 10.83 -22.36 21.99
C TYR A 129 9.86 -23.44 21.49
N GLU A 130 9.14 -24.11 22.43
CA GLU A 130 8.16 -25.15 22.10
C GLU A 130 6.81 -24.84 22.74
N ARG A 131 5.73 -25.11 22.01
CA ARG A 131 4.35 -24.89 22.46
C ARG A 131 4.03 -25.65 23.77
N GLU A 132 4.61 -26.84 23.92
CA GLU A 132 4.44 -27.72 25.06
C GLU A 132 5.04 -27.17 26.36
N GLN A 133 5.99 -26.24 26.27
CA GLN A 133 6.58 -25.57 27.43
C GLN A 133 5.66 -24.50 28.03
N LEU A 134 4.56 -24.18 27.34
CA LEU A 134 3.66 -23.09 27.74
C LEU A 134 2.78 -23.55 28.93
N ASP A 135 3.21 -23.17 30.12
CA ASP A 135 2.49 -23.31 31.38
C ASP A 135 2.46 -21.99 32.15
N LEU A 136 1.82 -21.93 33.28
CA LEU A 136 1.74 -20.71 34.10
C LEU A 136 3.11 -20.25 34.62
N ALA A 137 4.07 -21.14 34.78
CA ALA A 137 5.43 -20.76 35.18
C ALA A 137 6.16 -20.07 34.04
N ARG A 138 6.02 -20.60 32.81
CA ARG A 138 6.58 -19.98 31.60
C ARG A 138 5.92 -18.64 31.30
N VAL A 139 4.61 -18.50 31.45
CA VAL A 139 3.90 -17.21 31.33
C VAL A 139 4.51 -16.17 32.27
N ASN A 140 4.72 -16.51 33.55
CA ASN A 140 5.32 -15.61 34.53
C ASN A 140 6.79 -15.30 34.22
N PHE A 141 7.53 -16.25 33.67
CA PHE A 141 8.89 -16.03 33.20
C PHE A 141 8.91 -15.01 32.04
N ILE A 142 8.13 -15.23 30.98
CA ILE A 142 8.01 -14.35 29.82
C ILE A 142 7.62 -12.94 30.27
N LYS A 143 6.66 -12.80 31.18
CA LYS A 143 6.24 -11.49 31.71
C LYS A 143 7.40 -10.74 32.39
N ARG A 144 8.21 -11.45 33.19
CA ARG A 144 9.36 -10.83 33.87
C ARG A 144 10.48 -10.48 32.91
N ALA A 145 10.78 -11.36 31.95
CA ALA A 145 11.77 -11.13 30.92
C ALA A 145 11.38 -9.90 30.07
N ALA A 146 10.15 -9.86 29.56
CA ALA A 146 9.65 -8.74 28.76
C ALA A 146 9.69 -7.40 29.51
N ALA A 147 9.43 -7.39 30.81
CA ALA A 147 9.50 -6.17 31.62
C ALA A 147 10.95 -5.64 31.81
N GLY A 148 11.95 -6.49 31.66
CA GLY A 148 13.37 -6.14 31.78
C GLY A 148 14.03 -5.76 30.45
N GLU A 149 13.46 -6.18 29.33
CA GLU A 149 14.09 -6.03 28.01
C GLU A 149 13.61 -4.76 27.30
N ARG A 150 14.55 -3.86 27.05
CA ARG A 150 14.26 -2.58 26.38
C ARG A 150 13.83 -2.78 24.93
N ASP A 151 14.36 -3.80 24.26
CA ASP A 151 14.09 -4.07 22.85
C ASP A 151 12.70 -4.68 22.63
N LEU A 152 12.10 -5.25 23.68
CA LEU A 152 10.70 -5.72 23.64
C LEU A 152 9.70 -4.63 23.99
N LEU A 153 10.02 -3.79 24.98
CA LEU A 153 9.11 -2.74 25.43
C LEU A 153 8.97 -1.63 24.38
N ASP A 154 7.73 -1.22 24.12
CA ASP A 154 7.34 -0.21 23.12
C ASP A 154 7.68 -0.60 21.66
N SER A 155 8.16 -1.82 21.45
CA SER A 155 8.46 -2.41 20.15
C SER A 155 7.51 -3.57 19.86
N LEU A 156 7.64 -4.68 20.57
CA LEU A 156 6.80 -5.87 20.42
C LEU A 156 5.77 -6.04 21.54
N VAL A 157 5.92 -5.31 22.64
CA VAL A 157 5.02 -5.38 23.79
C VAL A 157 4.79 -3.99 24.36
N SER A 158 3.54 -3.66 24.65
CA SER A 158 3.20 -2.40 25.33
C SER A 158 3.58 -2.45 26.82
N ARG A 159 3.96 -1.30 27.41
CA ARG A 159 4.37 -1.22 28.83
C ARG A 159 3.30 -1.67 29.80
N ASP A 160 2.03 -1.47 29.45
CA ASP A 160 0.88 -1.92 30.26
C ASP A 160 0.54 -3.39 30.07
N GLY A 161 1.20 -4.06 29.10
CA GLY A 161 0.95 -5.46 28.76
C GLY A 161 -0.39 -5.72 28.11
N LEU A 162 -1.03 -4.69 27.53
CA LEU A 162 -2.33 -4.82 26.87
C LEU A 162 -2.21 -5.23 25.39
N TYR A 163 -1.05 -5.01 24.78
CA TYR A 163 -0.78 -5.27 23.37
C TYR A 163 0.50 -6.08 23.20
N ALA A 164 0.46 -7.04 22.30
CA ALA A 164 1.66 -7.66 21.74
C ALA A 164 1.68 -7.43 20.24
N ALA A 165 2.86 -7.44 19.65
CA ALA A 165 3.01 -7.31 18.22
C ALA A 165 3.88 -8.41 17.63
N ILE A 166 3.65 -8.72 16.36
CA ILE A 166 4.51 -9.54 15.52
C ILE A 166 4.95 -8.67 14.36
N ASN A 167 6.24 -8.57 14.13
CA ASN A 167 6.81 -7.83 13.01
C ASN A 167 7.34 -8.83 11.97
N VAL A 168 6.77 -8.80 10.79
CA VAL A 168 7.21 -9.59 9.64
C VAL A 168 8.02 -8.69 8.73
N THR A 169 9.32 -8.87 8.69
CA THR A 169 10.20 -8.19 7.75
C THR A 169 10.16 -8.93 6.42
N THR A 170 9.90 -8.22 5.34
CA THR A 170 9.81 -8.79 4.00
C THR A 170 10.94 -8.26 3.13
N LEU A 171 11.42 -9.11 2.22
CA LEU A 171 12.42 -8.76 1.22
C LEU A 171 11.80 -8.87 -0.16
N LEU A 172 11.35 -7.74 -0.70
CA LEU A 172 10.71 -7.69 -2.00
C LEU A 172 11.75 -7.83 -3.11
N PRO A 173 11.57 -8.74 -4.10
CA PRO A 173 12.46 -8.86 -5.25
C PRO A 173 12.52 -7.60 -6.12
N GLY A 174 11.42 -6.82 -6.14
CA GLY A 174 11.32 -5.59 -6.91
C GLY A 174 11.05 -5.79 -8.40
N GLU A 175 10.72 -7.00 -8.84
CA GLU A 175 10.35 -7.28 -10.22
C GLU A 175 8.96 -6.75 -10.55
N ASN A 176 8.01 -6.95 -9.63
CA ASN A 176 6.64 -6.43 -9.73
C ASN A 176 6.13 -6.05 -8.34
N HIS A 177 6.56 -4.89 -7.88
CA HIS A 177 6.28 -4.39 -6.54
C HIS A 177 4.79 -4.46 -6.15
N LYS A 178 3.89 -4.15 -7.09
CA LYS A 178 2.45 -4.27 -6.87
C LYS A 178 2.00 -5.71 -6.62
N ALA A 179 2.44 -6.65 -7.46
CA ALA A 179 2.05 -8.05 -7.31
C ALA A 179 2.63 -8.66 -6.03
N GLU A 180 3.85 -8.27 -5.68
CA GLU A 180 4.54 -8.71 -4.46
C GLU A 180 3.79 -8.23 -3.20
N ILE A 181 3.45 -6.93 -3.12
CA ILE A 181 2.65 -6.36 -2.02
C ILE A 181 1.28 -7.05 -1.91
N LEU A 182 0.58 -7.23 -3.03
CA LEU A 182 -0.74 -7.88 -3.02
C LEU A 182 -0.66 -9.34 -2.57
N ALA A 183 0.39 -10.06 -2.95
CA ALA A 183 0.60 -11.45 -2.52
C ALA A 183 0.82 -11.54 -0.99
N ILE A 184 1.64 -10.63 -0.42
CA ILE A 184 1.84 -10.55 1.02
C ILE A 184 0.52 -10.24 1.72
N MET A 185 -0.19 -9.20 1.26
CA MET A 185 -1.45 -8.77 1.90
C MET A 185 -2.51 -9.86 1.87
N GLN A 186 -2.67 -10.57 0.76
CA GLN A 186 -3.61 -11.69 0.65
C GLN A 186 -3.28 -12.83 1.62
N ALA A 187 -1.99 -13.17 1.77
CA ALA A 187 -1.56 -14.19 2.71
C ALA A 187 -1.82 -13.76 4.16
N VAL A 188 -1.42 -12.53 4.53
CA VAL A 188 -1.62 -11.99 5.88
C VAL A 188 -3.11 -11.88 6.22
N GLU A 189 -3.93 -11.34 5.32
CA GLU A 189 -5.38 -11.22 5.53
C GLU A 189 -6.06 -12.58 5.70
N ALA A 190 -5.65 -13.59 4.92
CA ALA A 190 -6.16 -14.95 5.06
C ALA A 190 -5.79 -15.58 6.41
N ASP A 191 -4.54 -15.41 6.84
CA ASP A 191 -4.08 -15.91 8.13
C ASP A 191 -4.79 -15.20 9.30
N ILE A 192 -4.89 -13.87 9.25
CA ILE A 192 -5.61 -13.10 10.28
C ILE A 192 -7.09 -13.51 10.35
N ALA A 193 -7.77 -13.67 9.22
CA ALA A 193 -9.17 -14.10 9.19
C ALA A 193 -9.35 -15.50 9.82
N GLU A 194 -8.42 -16.44 9.58
CA GLU A 194 -8.43 -17.75 10.23
C GLU A 194 -8.24 -17.62 11.76
N PHE A 195 -7.29 -16.78 12.19
CA PHE A 195 -7.01 -16.59 13.62
C PHE A 195 -8.10 -15.81 14.34
N GLU A 196 -8.78 -14.86 13.71
CA GLU A 196 -9.97 -14.19 14.27
C GLU A 196 -11.11 -15.18 14.57
N LEU A 197 -11.32 -16.16 13.69
CA LEU A 197 -12.31 -17.22 13.92
C LEU A 197 -11.90 -18.18 15.04
N ARG A 198 -10.61 -18.49 15.16
CA ARG A 198 -10.09 -19.39 16.17
C ARG A 198 -9.97 -18.74 17.57
N TYR A 199 -9.66 -17.45 17.59
CA TYR A 199 -9.42 -16.66 18.79
C TYR A 199 -10.35 -15.43 18.86
N PRO A 200 -11.68 -15.62 18.94
CA PRO A 200 -12.67 -14.51 18.87
C PRO A 200 -12.58 -13.51 20.01
N GLN A 201 -11.81 -13.82 21.07
CA GLN A 201 -11.56 -12.92 22.21
C GLN A 201 -10.35 -12.00 21.99
N HIS A 202 -9.78 -12.00 20.78
CA HIS A 202 -8.66 -11.14 20.41
C HIS A 202 -9.01 -10.25 19.23
N THR A 203 -8.43 -9.06 19.21
CA THR A 203 -8.54 -8.12 18.09
C THR A 203 -7.17 -7.95 17.45
N PHE A 204 -7.13 -8.01 16.13
CA PHE A 204 -5.92 -7.86 15.34
C PHE A 204 -5.94 -6.51 14.63
N TYR A 205 -4.79 -5.85 14.60
CA TYR A 205 -4.57 -4.61 13.84
C TYR A 205 -3.34 -4.80 12.97
N VAL A 206 -3.51 -4.63 11.65
CA VAL A 206 -2.43 -4.79 10.68
C VAL A 206 -1.98 -3.42 10.20
N THR A 207 -0.67 -3.17 10.28
CA THR A 207 -0.03 -1.93 9.83
C THR A 207 1.38 -2.23 9.31
N GLY A 208 2.13 -1.22 8.93
CA GLY A 208 3.48 -1.35 8.37
C GLY A 208 3.58 -0.77 6.97
N ILE A 209 4.77 -0.81 6.39
CA ILE A 209 5.03 -0.22 5.07
C ILE A 209 4.29 -0.98 3.97
N VAL A 210 4.29 -2.31 4.02
CA VAL A 210 3.59 -3.15 3.03
C VAL A 210 2.07 -2.93 3.06
N PRO A 211 1.38 -3.00 4.21
CA PRO A 211 -0.04 -2.66 4.30
C PRO A 211 -0.37 -1.23 3.90
N MET A 212 0.48 -0.27 4.24
CA MET A 212 0.30 1.13 3.83
C MET A 212 0.33 1.28 2.30
N ASN A 213 1.32 0.68 1.64
CA ASN A 213 1.42 0.68 0.18
C ASN A 213 0.23 -0.05 -0.45
N GLY A 214 -0.21 -1.18 0.13
CA GLY A 214 -1.42 -1.90 -0.28
C GLY A 214 -2.68 -1.04 -0.19
N ALA A 215 -2.84 -0.28 0.90
CA ALA A 215 -3.97 0.62 1.08
C ALA A 215 -4.01 1.74 0.03
N PHE A 216 -2.87 2.26 -0.38
CA PHE A 216 -2.79 3.23 -1.50
C PHE A 216 -3.29 2.62 -2.81
N PHE A 217 -2.98 1.36 -3.10
CA PHE A 217 -3.51 0.67 -4.29
C PHE A 217 -5.02 0.51 -4.24
N GLU A 218 -5.54 0.03 -3.13
CA GLU A 218 -6.98 -0.17 -2.99
C GLU A 218 -7.75 1.16 -3.03
N ALA A 219 -7.22 2.22 -2.42
CA ALA A 219 -7.79 3.56 -2.51
C ALA A 219 -7.81 4.07 -3.96
N ALA A 220 -6.69 3.99 -4.67
CA ALA A 220 -6.59 4.39 -6.07
C ALA A 220 -7.56 3.59 -6.96
N LYS A 221 -7.64 2.27 -6.79
CA LYS A 221 -8.56 1.40 -7.51
C LYS A 221 -10.03 1.76 -7.24
N LYS A 222 -10.38 2.06 -5.99
CA LYS A 222 -11.74 2.49 -5.60
C LYS A 222 -12.09 3.81 -6.27
N ASP A 223 -11.18 4.77 -6.31
CA ASP A 223 -11.40 6.05 -6.98
C ASP A 223 -11.62 5.87 -8.48
N PHE A 224 -10.80 5.04 -9.13
CA PHE A 224 -10.97 4.73 -10.55
C PHE A 224 -12.31 4.06 -10.88
N THR A 225 -12.75 3.15 -10.04
CA THR A 225 -13.96 2.35 -10.33
C THR A 225 -15.25 3.03 -9.88
N THR A 226 -15.18 3.96 -8.94
CA THR A 226 -16.38 4.57 -8.34
C THR A 226 -16.42 6.09 -8.56
N LEU A 227 -15.38 6.80 -8.14
CA LEU A 227 -15.39 8.26 -8.13
C LEU A 227 -15.33 8.85 -9.54
N ILE A 228 -14.40 8.34 -10.39
CA ILE A 228 -14.24 8.83 -11.75
C ILE A 228 -15.49 8.62 -12.62
N PRO A 229 -16.12 7.43 -12.69
CA PRO A 229 -17.37 7.25 -13.42
C PRO A 229 -18.51 8.14 -12.93
N LEU A 230 -18.66 8.27 -11.59
CA LEU A 230 -19.67 9.14 -11.02
C LEU A 230 -19.47 10.60 -11.42
N MET A 231 -18.24 11.08 -11.38
CA MET A 231 -17.89 12.43 -11.78
C MET A 231 -18.15 12.67 -13.28
N ILE A 232 -17.80 11.72 -14.15
CA ILE A 232 -18.07 11.82 -15.60
C ILE A 232 -19.59 11.95 -15.83
N VAL A 233 -20.40 11.15 -15.16
CA VAL A 233 -21.87 11.24 -15.27
C VAL A 233 -22.37 12.61 -14.78
N PHE A 234 -21.87 13.10 -13.65
CA PHE A 234 -22.25 14.40 -13.11
C PHE A 234 -21.90 15.53 -14.09
N VAL A 235 -20.67 15.56 -14.61
CA VAL A 235 -20.21 16.56 -15.57
C VAL A 235 -21.03 16.51 -16.86
N LEU A 236 -21.33 15.30 -17.37
CA LEU A 236 -22.16 15.11 -18.56
C LEU A 236 -23.57 15.68 -18.36
N VAL A 237 -24.20 15.39 -17.21
CA VAL A 237 -25.54 15.92 -16.90
C VAL A 237 -25.50 17.44 -16.76
N ALA A 238 -24.53 17.99 -16.02
CA ALA A 238 -24.38 19.42 -15.84
C ALA A 238 -24.16 20.14 -17.19
N ALA A 239 -23.25 19.60 -18.03
CA ALA A 239 -22.99 20.15 -19.36
C ALA A 239 -24.25 20.08 -20.25
N ALA A 240 -25.02 18.98 -20.23
CA ALA A 240 -26.23 18.85 -21.01
C ALA A 240 -27.30 19.87 -20.60
N VAL A 241 -27.43 20.15 -19.30
CA VAL A 241 -28.37 21.15 -18.75
C VAL A 241 -27.93 22.57 -19.15
N ILE A 242 -26.65 22.90 -18.95
CA ILE A 242 -26.12 24.25 -19.24
C ILE A 242 -26.18 24.56 -20.73
N LEU A 243 -25.84 23.59 -21.58
CA LEU A 243 -25.81 23.77 -23.04
C LEU A 243 -27.18 23.57 -23.70
N GLY A 244 -28.16 23.05 -22.98
CA GLY A 244 -29.48 22.70 -23.52
C GLY A 244 -29.42 21.62 -24.63
N SER A 245 -28.32 20.87 -24.76
CA SER A 245 -28.09 19.92 -25.84
C SER A 245 -27.22 18.72 -25.36
N ALA A 246 -27.79 17.54 -25.37
CA ALA A 246 -27.08 16.31 -25.07
C ALA A 246 -25.96 16.00 -26.07
N GLN A 247 -26.15 16.37 -27.37
CA GLN A 247 -25.13 16.16 -28.39
C GLN A 247 -23.90 17.04 -28.14
N ALA A 248 -24.08 18.30 -27.74
CA ALA A 248 -22.98 19.19 -27.38
C ALA A 248 -22.23 18.67 -26.14
N ALA A 249 -22.94 18.23 -25.12
CA ALA A 249 -22.35 17.67 -23.93
C ALA A 249 -21.52 16.41 -24.23
N LEU A 250 -22.04 15.50 -25.06
CA LEU A 250 -21.31 14.30 -25.50
C LEU A 250 -20.06 14.64 -26.30
N SER A 251 -20.11 15.70 -27.16
CA SER A 251 -18.96 16.13 -27.92
C SER A 251 -17.85 16.67 -27.03
N ILE A 252 -18.18 17.43 -25.99
CA ILE A 252 -17.22 17.92 -25.00
C ILE A 252 -16.61 16.74 -24.21
N LEU A 253 -17.44 15.82 -23.75
CA LEU A 253 -16.97 14.63 -23.05
C LEU A 253 -16.00 13.81 -23.91
N ALA A 254 -16.32 13.60 -25.20
CA ALA A 254 -15.44 12.88 -26.11
C ALA A 254 -14.07 13.57 -26.26
N VAL A 255 -14.05 14.91 -26.39
CA VAL A 255 -12.79 15.69 -26.47
C VAL A 255 -12.00 15.55 -25.17
N LEU A 256 -12.64 15.67 -24.01
CA LEU A 256 -12.00 15.53 -22.69
C LEU A 256 -11.41 14.13 -22.50
N LEU A 257 -12.17 13.08 -22.82
CA LEU A 257 -11.69 11.69 -22.73
C LEU A 257 -10.50 11.43 -23.67
N LEU A 258 -10.57 11.88 -24.92
CA LEU A 258 -9.46 11.75 -25.87
C LEU A 258 -8.22 12.51 -25.41
N SER A 259 -8.40 13.72 -24.86
CA SER A 259 -7.31 14.52 -24.29
C SER A 259 -6.67 13.83 -23.10
N LEU A 260 -7.47 13.28 -22.19
CA LEU A 260 -6.99 12.51 -21.04
C LEU A 260 -6.21 11.27 -21.48
N LEU A 261 -6.77 10.49 -22.41
CA LEU A 261 -6.09 9.29 -22.94
C LEU A 261 -4.77 9.65 -23.64
N ALA A 262 -4.74 10.75 -24.37
CA ALA A 262 -3.52 11.24 -25.02
C ALA A 262 -2.47 11.67 -23.98
N ALA A 263 -2.87 12.36 -22.92
CA ALA A 263 -1.96 12.81 -21.87
C ALA A 263 -1.38 11.61 -21.09
N LEU A 264 -2.22 10.65 -20.69
CA LEU A 264 -1.79 9.44 -20.01
C LEU A 264 -0.91 8.56 -20.90
N GLY A 265 -1.25 8.45 -22.19
CA GLY A 265 -0.43 7.70 -23.14
C GLY A 265 0.92 8.36 -23.39
N LEU A 266 0.98 9.70 -23.44
CA LEU A 266 2.24 10.42 -23.51
C LEU A 266 3.09 10.23 -22.26
N ALA A 267 2.47 10.20 -21.07
CA ALA A 267 3.16 9.88 -19.82
C ALA A 267 3.80 8.49 -19.90
N GLY A 268 3.08 7.48 -20.42
CA GLY A 268 3.63 6.14 -20.65
C GLY A 268 4.84 6.14 -21.57
N TRP A 269 4.78 6.85 -22.72
CA TRP A 269 5.92 7.00 -23.62
C TRP A 269 7.15 7.66 -22.97
N LEU A 270 6.93 8.57 -22.04
CA LEU A 270 7.98 9.28 -21.30
C LEU A 270 8.45 8.49 -20.07
N ALA A 271 7.94 7.27 -19.88
CA ALA A 271 8.19 6.44 -18.68
C ALA A 271 7.88 7.15 -17.35
N ILE A 272 6.89 8.07 -17.37
CA ILE A 272 6.41 8.74 -16.17
C ILE A 272 5.38 7.85 -15.50
N ASN A 273 5.75 7.32 -14.33
CA ASN A 273 4.83 6.51 -13.54
C ASN A 273 3.77 7.39 -12.86
N LEU A 274 2.52 6.92 -12.89
CA LEU A 274 1.45 7.54 -12.12
C LEU A 274 1.61 7.21 -10.64
N SER A 275 1.55 8.23 -9.82
CA SER A 275 1.47 8.08 -8.37
C SER A 275 0.01 8.06 -7.91
N ALA A 276 -0.26 7.58 -6.68
CA ALA A 276 -1.61 7.62 -6.11
C ALA A 276 -2.25 9.04 -6.17
N PRO A 277 -1.54 10.16 -5.89
CA PRO A 277 -2.08 11.50 -6.11
C PRO A 277 -2.36 11.84 -7.57
N SER A 278 -1.52 11.40 -8.51
CA SER A 278 -1.71 11.71 -9.94
C SER A 278 -2.90 10.96 -10.57
N VAL A 279 -3.40 9.90 -9.91
CA VAL A 279 -4.68 9.27 -10.23
C VAL A 279 -5.84 10.26 -10.14
N SER A 280 -5.72 11.31 -9.32
CA SER A 280 -6.71 12.39 -9.21
C SER A 280 -6.65 13.38 -10.38
N ALA A 281 -5.63 13.35 -11.24
CA ALA A 281 -5.51 14.28 -12.37
C ALA A 281 -6.74 14.28 -13.31
N PRO A 282 -7.36 13.14 -13.67
CA PRO A 282 -8.62 13.13 -14.41
C PRO A 282 -9.73 13.94 -13.74
N ILE A 283 -9.81 13.90 -12.40
CA ILE A 283 -10.82 14.61 -11.63
C ILE A 283 -10.65 16.14 -11.77
N ILE A 284 -9.41 16.60 -11.87
CA ILE A 284 -9.09 18.02 -12.00
C ILE A 284 -9.35 18.51 -13.43
N MET A 285 -9.22 17.62 -14.43
CA MET A 285 -9.45 17.96 -15.85
C MET A 285 -10.93 18.07 -16.22
N PHE A 286 -11.83 17.41 -15.50
CA PHE A 286 -13.28 17.42 -15.70
C PHE A 286 -13.99 18.47 -14.83
#